data_65b4ad60b1a7e4f02262e61db8b6da04
#
_entry.id   65b4ad60b1a7e4f02262e61db8b6da04
#
_cell.length_a   1.000
_cell.length_b   1.000
_cell.length_c   1.000
_cell.angle_alpha   90.00
_cell.angle_beta   90.00
_cell.angle_gamma   90.00
#
_symmetry.space_group_name_H-M   'P 1'
#
loop_
_entity.id
_entity.type
_entity.pdbx_description
1 polymer ?
#
loop_
_entity_poly.entity_id
_entity_poly.type
_entity_poly.pdbx_seq_one_letter_code
_entity_poly.pdbx_strand_id
1 'polypeptide(L)'
;YLNVDPGTMSPFEHGEVFVTDDGAETDLDLGHYERFTGVAARQTDSISSGRVYTTVLEKERRGDYLGKTIQVIPHVTNEIKDFIDIGDDEVDFMLCEIGGTVGDIEGLPFFESIRQFSQDKPRGQCIFMHLTLLPFLGASGELKTKPTQHSVKELRSIGITPDILVCRSDKEIPEKEKAKLALFCNVRPDAVIPAYDLKTIYDAPLAYHNAGMDRAVLEAFGILETSPEPNLSIWEDVSDRMHKPDGEVKVAVVGKYTQLEDAYKSISEX
;
A
#
# COMPACT_ATOMS: atom_id res chain seq x y z
N TYR A 1 5.19 7.96 -10.68
CA TYR A 1 5.82 9.15 -11.29
C TYR A 1 7.18 8.79 -11.88
N LEU A 2 7.66 9.69 -12.80
CA LEU A 2 8.93 9.48 -13.50
C LEU A 2 10.12 10.22 -12.86
N ASN A 3 9.90 10.95 -11.78
CA ASN A 3 11.01 11.52 -11.01
C ASN A 3 11.85 10.37 -10.44
N VAL A 4 13.16 10.55 -10.40
CA VAL A 4 14.05 9.51 -9.85
C VAL A 4 13.78 9.29 -8.36
N ASP A 5 13.48 10.39 -7.67
CA ASP A 5 13.05 10.40 -6.27
C ASP A 5 12.19 11.66 -6.04
N PRO A 6 11.55 11.81 -4.88
CA PRO A 6 10.69 12.97 -4.64
C PRO A 6 11.44 14.22 -4.16
N GLY A 7 12.77 14.18 -4.03
CA GLY A 7 13.54 15.26 -3.40
C GLY A 7 13.43 16.61 -4.07
N THR A 8 13.16 16.64 -5.38
CA THR A 8 13.00 17.91 -6.11
C THR A 8 11.54 18.31 -6.32
N MET A 9 10.60 17.51 -5.81
CA MET A 9 9.18 17.83 -5.97
C MET A 9 8.72 18.81 -4.90
N SER A 10 7.79 19.68 -5.29
CA SER A 10 7.21 20.62 -4.33
C SER A 10 6.32 19.87 -3.34
N PRO A 11 6.40 20.18 -2.04
CA PRO A 11 5.44 19.60 -1.07
C PRO A 11 3.97 19.86 -1.41
N PHE A 12 3.67 20.94 -2.14
CA PHE A 12 2.31 21.22 -2.59
C PHE A 12 1.82 20.19 -3.63
N GLU A 13 2.77 19.59 -4.38
CA GLU A 13 2.43 18.57 -5.39
C GLU A 13 2.47 17.15 -4.81
N HIS A 14 3.34 16.91 -3.83
CA HIS A 14 3.69 15.55 -3.43
C HIS A 14 3.44 15.27 -1.94
N GLY A 15 3.38 16.30 -1.10
CA GLY A 15 3.37 16.13 0.35
C GLY A 15 4.80 16.04 0.90
N GLU A 16 4.92 15.47 2.07
CA GLU A 16 6.22 15.33 2.75
C GLU A 16 7.17 14.44 1.96
N VAL A 17 8.41 14.86 1.86
CA VAL A 17 9.51 14.00 1.42
C VAL A 17 10.10 13.38 2.70
N PHE A 18 9.88 12.08 2.88
CA PHE A 18 10.41 11.36 4.03
C PHE A 18 11.86 10.96 3.75
N VAL A 19 12.75 11.17 4.70
CA VAL A 19 14.17 10.83 4.54
C VAL A 19 14.48 9.67 5.49
N THR A 20 14.94 8.55 4.93
CA THR A 20 15.34 7.39 5.71
C THR A 20 16.62 7.65 6.49
N ASP A 21 16.88 6.84 7.51
CA ASP A 21 18.11 6.98 8.31
C ASP A 21 19.37 6.83 7.46
N ASP A 22 19.32 6.08 6.38
CA ASP A 22 20.46 5.89 5.47
C ASP A 22 20.47 6.89 4.31
N GLY A 23 19.60 7.93 4.38
CA GLY A 23 19.72 9.12 3.53
C GLY A 23 18.91 9.09 2.24
N ALA A 24 18.02 8.15 2.03
CA ALA A 24 17.18 8.15 0.83
C ALA A 24 15.98 9.09 0.99
N GLU A 25 15.67 9.84 -0.07
CA GLU A 25 14.47 10.66 -0.16
C GLU A 25 13.35 9.80 -0.74
N THR A 26 12.23 9.68 -0.01
CA THR A 26 11.16 8.75 -0.35
C THR A 26 9.80 9.39 -0.14
N ASP A 27 8.77 8.68 -0.54
CA ASP A 27 7.39 9.08 -0.28
C ASP A 27 7.10 8.99 1.23
N LEU A 28 6.13 9.74 1.69
CA LEU A 28 5.78 9.82 3.12
C LEU A 28 5.32 8.48 3.69
N ASP A 29 4.89 7.56 2.82
CA ASP A 29 4.38 6.25 3.24
C ASP A 29 5.40 5.47 4.07
N LEU A 30 6.69 5.59 3.76
CA LEU A 30 7.72 4.90 4.53
C LEU A 30 7.74 5.35 5.99
N GLY A 31 7.43 6.62 6.26
CA GLY A 31 7.29 7.12 7.63
C GLY A 31 6.15 6.43 8.37
N HIS A 32 5.05 6.17 7.69
CA HIS A 32 3.94 5.43 8.29
C HIS A 32 4.35 3.97 8.55
N TYR A 33 5.05 3.35 7.61
CA TYR A 33 5.50 1.96 7.80
C TYR A 33 6.41 1.85 9.04
N GLU A 34 7.38 2.76 9.18
CA GLU A 34 8.23 2.78 10.38
C GLU A 34 7.40 2.90 11.66
N ARG A 35 6.42 3.81 11.65
CA ARG A 35 5.62 4.10 12.84
C ARG A 35 4.83 2.88 13.29
N PHE A 36 4.25 2.14 12.34
CA PHE A 36 3.38 1.01 12.68
C PHE A 36 4.14 -0.31 12.87
N THR A 37 5.29 -0.48 12.23
CA THR A 37 6.06 -1.73 12.35
C THR A 37 7.19 -1.66 13.37
N GLY A 38 7.67 -0.44 13.67
CA GLY A 38 8.86 -0.26 14.50
C GLY A 38 10.15 -0.62 13.77
N VAL A 39 10.09 -0.84 12.44
CA VAL A 39 11.26 -1.21 11.63
C VAL A 39 11.68 0.01 10.81
N ALA A 40 12.94 0.42 10.93
CA ALA A 40 13.45 1.58 10.21
C ALA A 40 13.47 1.30 8.70
N ALA A 41 12.93 2.22 7.93
CA ALA A 41 12.94 2.11 6.47
C ALA A 41 14.33 2.43 5.91
N ARG A 42 14.64 1.82 4.78
CA ARG A 42 15.94 1.94 4.13
C ARG A 42 15.76 2.39 2.68
N GLN A 43 16.84 2.83 2.06
CA GLN A 43 16.82 3.22 0.65
C GLN A 43 16.45 2.07 -0.29
N THR A 44 16.55 0.83 0.18
CA THR A 44 16.13 -0.35 -0.56
C THR A 44 14.63 -0.63 -0.46
N ASP A 45 13.88 0.18 0.27
CA ASP A 45 12.47 -0.09 0.53
C ASP A 45 11.53 0.76 -0.32
N SER A 46 12.06 1.59 -1.23
CA SER A 46 11.24 2.40 -2.13
C SER A 46 11.93 2.58 -3.47
N ILE A 47 11.17 2.51 -4.55
CA ILE A 47 11.69 2.75 -5.90
C ILE A 47 10.61 3.41 -6.75
N SER A 48 11.02 4.41 -7.53
CA SER A 48 10.14 5.07 -8.49
C SER A 48 10.33 4.50 -9.90
N SER A 49 9.36 4.76 -10.77
CA SER A 49 9.50 4.41 -12.21
C SER A 49 10.75 5.04 -12.79
N GLY A 50 11.00 6.31 -12.46
CA GLY A 50 12.19 7.01 -12.99
C GLY A 50 13.49 6.34 -12.59
N ARG A 51 13.58 5.88 -11.34
CA ARG A 51 14.78 5.16 -10.88
C ARG A 51 14.94 3.82 -11.60
N VAL A 52 13.84 3.07 -11.79
CA VAL A 52 13.88 1.81 -12.54
C VAL A 52 14.39 2.03 -13.96
N TYR A 53 13.79 3.00 -14.67
CA TYR A 53 14.18 3.28 -16.06
C TYR A 53 15.63 3.78 -16.15
N THR A 54 16.06 4.63 -15.21
CA THR A 54 17.44 5.10 -15.17
C THR A 54 18.40 3.90 -15.04
N THR A 55 18.12 2.99 -14.12
CA THR A 55 18.95 1.80 -13.92
C THR A 55 19.05 0.98 -15.19
N VAL A 56 17.91 0.71 -15.85
CA VAL A 56 17.88 -0.10 -17.08
C VAL A 56 18.67 0.58 -18.18
N LEU A 57 18.50 1.91 -18.37
CA LEU A 57 19.20 2.66 -19.42
C LEU A 57 20.69 2.73 -19.13
N GLU A 58 21.10 2.90 -17.89
CA GLU A 58 22.52 2.88 -17.51
C GLU A 58 23.16 1.52 -17.78
N LYS A 59 22.48 0.43 -17.46
CA LYS A 59 22.94 -0.92 -17.77
C LYS A 59 23.10 -1.11 -19.27
N GLU A 60 22.15 -0.59 -20.06
CA GLU A 60 22.23 -0.64 -21.52
C GLU A 60 23.46 0.12 -22.02
N ARG A 61 23.68 1.35 -21.54
CA ARG A 61 24.81 2.18 -21.99
C ARG A 61 26.17 1.55 -21.60
N ARG A 62 26.24 0.85 -20.49
CA ARG A 62 27.48 0.14 -20.11
C ARG A 62 27.72 -1.16 -20.89
N GLY A 63 26.70 -1.63 -21.62
CA GLY A 63 26.81 -2.90 -22.37
C GLY A 63 26.47 -4.15 -21.56
N ASP A 64 25.85 -3.98 -20.41
CA ASP A 64 25.55 -5.12 -19.52
C ASP A 64 24.64 -6.16 -20.18
N TYR A 65 23.86 -5.73 -21.17
CA TYR A 65 22.93 -6.62 -21.85
C TYR A 65 23.51 -7.30 -23.11
N LEU A 66 24.80 -7.10 -23.37
CA LEU A 66 25.54 -7.82 -24.42
C LEU A 66 24.89 -7.68 -25.82
N GLY A 67 24.43 -6.50 -26.16
CA GLY A 67 23.88 -6.20 -27.48
C GLY A 67 22.44 -6.64 -27.71
N LYS A 68 21.75 -7.10 -26.67
CA LYS A 68 20.33 -7.49 -26.80
C LYS A 68 19.45 -6.25 -27.00
N THR A 69 18.32 -6.43 -27.66
CA THR A 69 17.26 -5.41 -27.71
C THR A 69 16.61 -5.32 -26.35
N ILE A 70 16.57 -4.10 -25.76
CA ILE A 70 16.05 -3.90 -24.42
C ILE A 70 14.58 -3.47 -24.52
N GLN A 71 13.73 -4.13 -23.74
CA GLN A 71 12.27 -3.95 -23.78
C GLN A 71 11.71 -3.86 -22.38
N VAL A 72 10.47 -3.37 -22.25
CA VAL A 72 9.82 -3.31 -20.92
C VAL A 72 9.75 -4.73 -20.34
N ILE A 73 9.27 -5.71 -21.13
CA ILE A 73 9.32 -7.12 -20.77
C ILE A 73 10.42 -7.77 -21.61
N PRO A 74 11.47 -8.34 -21.02
CA PRO A 74 11.65 -8.62 -19.59
C PRO A 74 12.56 -7.65 -18.83
N HIS A 75 13.14 -6.62 -19.44
CA HIS A 75 14.25 -5.91 -18.80
C HIS A 75 13.78 -4.98 -17.70
N VAL A 76 12.73 -4.18 -17.93
CA VAL A 76 12.18 -3.32 -16.90
C VAL A 76 11.49 -4.18 -15.82
N THR A 77 10.72 -5.18 -16.23
CA THR A 77 10.03 -6.04 -15.27
C THR A 77 11.01 -6.84 -14.42
N ASN A 78 12.11 -7.30 -14.98
CA ASN A 78 13.13 -8.00 -14.19
C ASN A 78 13.77 -7.07 -13.15
N GLU A 79 14.05 -5.82 -13.53
CA GLU A 79 14.62 -4.85 -12.59
C GLU A 79 13.68 -4.62 -11.41
N ILE A 80 12.38 -4.54 -11.67
CA ILE A 80 11.38 -4.39 -10.61
C ILE A 80 11.31 -5.66 -9.74
N LYS A 81 11.31 -6.84 -10.38
CA LYS A 81 11.29 -8.11 -9.65
C LYS A 81 12.52 -8.27 -8.76
N ASP A 82 13.70 -7.91 -9.28
CA ASP A 82 14.94 -7.96 -8.51
C ASP A 82 14.89 -7.02 -7.30
N PHE A 83 14.25 -5.86 -7.46
CA PHE A 83 14.08 -4.93 -6.35
C PHE A 83 13.16 -5.51 -5.27
N ILE A 84 12.08 -6.19 -5.67
CA ILE A 84 11.11 -6.78 -4.74
C ILE A 84 11.71 -7.98 -4.00
N ASP A 85 12.57 -8.76 -4.67
CA ASP A 85 13.07 -10.03 -4.15
C ASP A 85 14.24 -9.81 -3.19
N ILE A 86 13.92 -9.42 -1.97
CA ILE A 86 14.93 -9.12 -0.92
C ILE A 86 15.50 -10.38 -0.26
N GLY A 87 15.04 -11.57 -0.69
CA GLY A 87 15.42 -12.82 -0.07
C GLY A 87 14.43 -13.25 1.02
N ASP A 88 14.17 -14.54 1.08
CA ASP A 88 13.08 -15.06 1.90
C ASP A 88 13.47 -15.35 3.35
N ASP A 89 14.75 -15.26 3.70
CA ASP A 89 15.27 -15.79 4.97
C ASP A 89 15.24 -14.80 6.13
N GLU A 90 14.90 -13.53 5.88
CA GLU A 90 15.06 -12.48 6.89
C GLU A 90 13.74 -11.95 7.48
N VAL A 91 12.60 -12.26 6.85
CA VAL A 91 11.31 -11.70 7.28
C VAL A 91 10.22 -12.76 7.21
N ASP A 92 9.26 -12.67 8.12
CA ASP A 92 8.07 -13.54 8.07
C ASP A 92 7.10 -13.10 6.97
N PHE A 93 6.94 -11.79 6.82
CA PHE A 93 6.05 -11.19 5.81
C PHE A 93 6.73 -10.00 5.17
N MET A 94 6.57 -9.88 3.87
CA MET A 94 6.96 -8.69 3.13
C MET A 94 5.71 -8.05 2.52
N LEU A 95 5.53 -6.76 2.78
CA LEU A 95 4.44 -5.98 2.21
C LEU A 95 4.98 -5.13 1.06
N CYS A 96 4.45 -5.36 -0.14
CA CYS A 96 4.85 -4.62 -1.34
C CYS A 96 3.68 -3.78 -1.80
N GLU A 97 3.81 -2.46 -1.73
CA GLU A 97 2.75 -1.55 -2.15
C GLU A 97 3.05 -1.00 -3.54
N ILE A 98 2.08 -1.14 -4.44
CA ILE A 98 2.16 -0.53 -5.76
C ILE A 98 1.36 0.77 -5.71
N GLY A 99 2.05 1.88 -5.89
CA GLY A 99 1.42 3.20 -5.88
C GLY A 99 0.63 3.48 -7.15
N GLY A 100 -0.36 4.35 -7.03
CA GLY A 100 -1.18 4.77 -8.15
C GLY A 100 -2.42 3.92 -8.35
N THR A 101 -3.24 4.33 -9.29
CA THR A 101 -4.53 3.69 -9.58
C THR A 101 -4.33 2.56 -10.57
N VAL A 102 -5.00 1.43 -10.34
CA VAL A 102 -5.02 0.31 -11.29
C VAL A 102 -5.57 0.81 -12.63
N GLY A 103 -4.83 0.59 -13.69
CA GLY A 103 -5.17 1.06 -15.02
C GLY A 103 -4.35 2.24 -15.51
N ASP A 104 -3.65 2.92 -14.61
CA ASP A 104 -2.73 4.00 -15.02
C ASP A 104 -1.58 3.44 -15.84
N ILE A 105 -1.24 4.11 -16.93
CA ILE A 105 -0.21 3.67 -17.86
C ILE A 105 1.13 3.48 -17.15
N GLU A 106 1.48 4.41 -16.27
CA GLU A 106 2.78 4.39 -15.58
C GLU A 106 2.92 3.21 -14.61
N GLY A 107 1.80 2.65 -14.13
CA GLY A 107 1.82 1.52 -13.22
C GLY A 107 1.94 0.17 -13.91
N LEU A 108 1.68 0.08 -15.22
CA LEU A 108 1.57 -1.20 -15.91
C LEU A 108 2.82 -2.09 -15.76
N PRO A 109 4.07 -1.57 -15.87
CA PRO A 109 5.23 -2.44 -15.66
C PRO A 109 5.31 -3.03 -14.25
N PHE A 110 4.86 -2.28 -13.24
CA PHE A 110 4.83 -2.77 -11.86
C PHE A 110 3.78 -3.87 -11.69
N PHE A 111 2.58 -3.68 -12.23
CA PHE A 111 1.54 -4.71 -12.16
C PHE A 111 1.99 -5.99 -12.89
N GLU A 112 2.59 -5.84 -14.06
CA GLU A 112 3.13 -7.00 -14.78
C GLU A 112 4.23 -7.70 -13.97
N SER A 113 5.09 -6.93 -13.30
CA SER A 113 6.18 -7.48 -12.51
C SER A 113 5.66 -8.29 -11.31
N ILE A 114 4.67 -7.76 -10.56
CA ILE A 114 4.13 -8.50 -9.41
C ILE A 114 3.33 -9.72 -9.86
N ARG A 115 2.65 -9.62 -11.03
CA ARG A 115 1.98 -10.79 -11.60
C ARG A 115 3.01 -11.91 -11.87
N GLN A 116 4.12 -11.57 -12.53
CA GLN A 116 5.19 -12.53 -12.79
C GLN A 116 5.82 -13.04 -11.50
N PHE A 117 6.14 -12.13 -10.59
CA PHE A 117 6.76 -12.47 -9.29
C PHE A 117 5.94 -13.52 -8.55
N SER A 118 4.60 -13.32 -8.51
CA SER A 118 3.74 -14.27 -7.81
C SER A 118 3.73 -15.65 -8.47
N GLN A 119 3.94 -15.70 -9.79
CA GLN A 119 4.03 -16.98 -10.51
C GLN A 119 5.38 -17.68 -10.29
N ASP A 120 6.41 -16.91 -10.00
CA ASP A 120 7.75 -17.46 -9.73
C ASP A 120 7.86 -18.06 -8.32
N LYS A 121 6.94 -17.67 -7.41
CA LYS A 121 6.94 -18.18 -6.03
C LYS A 121 5.99 -19.36 -5.87
N PRO A 122 6.21 -20.27 -4.91
CA PRO A 122 5.27 -21.35 -4.64
C PRO A 122 3.86 -20.84 -4.33
N ARG A 123 2.87 -21.64 -4.66
CA ARG A 123 1.47 -21.28 -4.40
C ARG A 123 1.25 -21.02 -2.91
N GLY A 124 0.53 -19.94 -2.62
CA GLY A 124 0.21 -19.54 -1.25
C GLY A 124 1.27 -18.68 -0.60
N GLN A 125 2.37 -18.37 -1.32
CA GLN A 125 3.38 -17.45 -0.77
C GLN A 125 3.17 -16.01 -1.19
N CYS A 126 2.29 -15.74 -2.15
CA CYS A 126 1.94 -14.37 -2.56
C CYS A 126 0.44 -14.23 -2.55
N ILE A 127 -0.05 -13.18 -1.93
CA ILE A 127 -1.48 -12.82 -1.97
C ILE A 127 -1.61 -11.39 -2.47
N PHE A 128 -2.76 -11.08 -3.04
CA PHE A 128 -3.04 -9.75 -3.57
C PHE A 128 -4.17 -9.10 -2.77
N MET A 129 -3.86 -7.96 -2.17
CA MET A 129 -4.82 -7.16 -1.45
C MET A 129 -5.10 -5.91 -2.29
N HIS A 130 -6.35 -5.68 -2.66
CA HIS A 130 -6.74 -4.58 -3.53
C HIS A 130 -7.58 -3.56 -2.76
N LEU A 131 -7.11 -2.32 -2.77
CA LEU A 131 -7.77 -1.21 -2.07
C LEU A 131 -8.65 -0.45 -3.05
N THR A 132 -9.93 -0.27 -2.71
CA THR A 132 -10.90 0.44 -3.56
C THR A 132 -11.70 1.46 -2.76
N LEU A 133 -12.40 2.32 -3.49
CA LEU A 133 -13.29 3.32 -2.91
C LEU A 133 -14.75 2.94 -3.20
N LEU A 134 -15.57 2.95 -2.15
CA LEU A 134 -17.02 2.79 -2.24
C LEU A 134 -17.69 4.14 -1.93
N PRO A 135 -17.93 4.97 -2.94
CA PRO A 135 -18.50 6.27 -2.65
C PRO A 135 -19.97 6.17 -2.26
N PHE A 136 -20.35 6.99 -1.28
CA PHE A 136 -21.76 7.16 -0.89
C PHE A 136 -22.32 8.39 -1.61
N LEU A 137 -23.41 8.20 -2.34
CA LEU A 137 -24.07 9.31 -3.03
C LEU A 137 -25.23 9.81 -2.18
N GLY A 138 -25.03 10.96 -1.55
CA GLY A 138 -26.03 11.55 -0.67
C GLY A 138 -27.37 11.78 -1.36
N ALA A 139 -27.34 12.16 -2.64
CA ALA A 139 -28.56 12.41 -3.39
C ALA A 139 -29.46 11.18 -3.56
N SER A 140 -28.85 10.00 -3.71
CA SER A 140 -29.60 8.74 -3.85
C SER A 140 -29.63 7.93 -2.55
N GLY A 141 -28.84 8.31 -1.56
CA GLY A 141 -28.80 7.61 -0.28
C GLY A 141 -28.21 6.20 -0.36
N GLU A 142 -27.28 5.95 -1.31
CA GLU A 142 -26.77 4.60 -1.51
C GLU A 142 -25.26 4.58 -1.78
N LEU A 143 -24.62 3.47 -1.40
CA LEU A 143 -23.25 3.17 -1.75
C LEU A 143 -23.18 2.68 -3.19
N LYS A 144 -22.17 3.12 -3.92
CA LYS A 144 -21.95 2.70 -5.30
C LYS A 144 -20.84 1.65 -5.37
N THR A 145 -21.22 0.43 -5.75
CA THR A 145 -20.26 -0.69 -5.87
C THR A 145 -19.61 -0.77 -7.25
N LYS A 146 -20.17 -0.08 -8.26
CA LYS A 146 -19.64 -0.16 -9.64
C LYS A 146 -18.19 0.30 -9.76
N PRO A 147 -17.74 1.40 -9.13
CA PRO A 147 -16.32 1.77 -9.26
C PRO A 147 -15.38 0.67 -8.76
N THR A 148 -15.72 0.02 -7.65
CA THR A 148 -14.94 -1.11 -7.13
C THR A 148 -14.96 -2.28 -8.11
N GLN A 149 -16.14 -2.63 -8.65
CA GLN A 149 -16.24 -3.70 -9.65
C GLN A 149 -15.38 -3.43 -10.87
N HIS A 150 -15.37 -2.17 -11.36
CA HIS A 150 -14.55 -1.79 -12.52
C HIS A 150 -13.07 -1.85 -12.20
N SER A 151 -12.67 -1.40 -11.01
CA SER A 151 -11.28 -1.46 -10.57
C SER A 151 -10.78 -2.91 -10.53
N VAL A 152 -11.57 -3.81 -9.96
CA VAL A 152 -11.22 -5.24 -9.91
C VAL A 152 -11.20 -5.85 -11.31
N LYS A 153 -12.14 -5.48 -12.17
CA LYS A 153 -12.16 -5.94 -13.56
C LYS A 153 -10.87 -5.53 -14.29
N GLU A 154 -10.44 -4.29 -14.08
CA GLU A 154 -9.20 -3.80 -14.67
C GLU A 154 -7.99 -4.59 -14.16
N LEU A 155 -7.92 -4.83 -12.85
CA LEU A 155 -6.84 -5.64 -12.26
C LEU A 155 -6.83 -7.05 -12.85
N ARG A 156 -8.00 -7.66 -12.99
CA ARG A 156 -8.13 -9.00 -13.57
C ARG A 156 -7.72 -9.05 -15.05
N SER A 157 -7.92 -7.96 -15.78
CA SER A 157 -7.48 -7.91 -17.19
C SER A 157 -5.96 -7.94 -17.31
N ILE A 158 -5.25 -7.53 -16.25
CA ILE A 158 -3.79 -7.62 -16.18
C ILE A 158 -3.35 -9.05 -15.79
N GLY A 159 -4.26 -9.86 -15.27
CA GLY A 159 -3.98 -11.24 -14.86
C GLY A 159 -3.83 -11.41 -13.36
N ILE A 160 -4.30 -10.44 -12.57
CA ILE A 160 -4.24 -10.49 -11.11
C ILE A 160 -5.66 -10.55 -10.57
N THR A 161 -5.94 -11.54 -9.72
CA THR A 161 -7.21 -11.62 -8.99
C THR A 161 -6.93 -11.32 -7.52
N PRO A 162 -7.63 -10.36 -6.91
CA PRO A 162 -7.38 -10.08 -5.50
C PRO A 162 -7.85 -11.23 -4.60
N ASP A 163 -7.07 -11.54 -3.59
CA ASP A 163 -7.45 -12.45 -2.52
C ASP A 163 -8.29 -11.73 -1.47
N ILE A 164 -7.98 -10.45 -1.25
CA ILE A 164 -8.63 -9.60 -0.25
C ILE A 164 -9.00 -8.28 -0.92
N LEU A 165 -10.21 -7.81 -0.63
CA LEU A 165 -10.72 -6.54 -1.14
C LEU A 165 -10.93 -5.61 0.05
N VAL A 166 -10.16 -4.50 0.10
CA VAL A 166 -10.28 -3.49 1.16
C VAL A 166 -11.07 -2.31 0.61
N CYS A 167 -12.21 -2.02 1.21
CA CYS A 167 -13.18 -1.07 0.67
C CYS A 167 -13.25 0.18 1.55
N ARG A 168 -12.61 1.27 1.07
CA ARG A 168 -12.71 2.58 1.72
C ARG A 168 -14.12 3.12 1.58
N SER A 169 -14.71 3.53 2.70
CA SER A 169 -16.08 4.08 2.70
C SER A 169 -16.25 5.01 3.90
N ASP A 170 -16.98 6.11 3.69
CA ASP A 170 -17.38 7.01 4.78
C ASP A 170 -18.65 6.54 5.47
N LYS A 171 -19.28 5.47 4.98
CA LYS A 171 -20.51 4.92 5.55
C LYS A 171 -20.39 3.42 5.74
N GLU A 172 -21.12 2.90 6.71
CA GLU A 172 -21.19 1.46 6.94
C GLU A 172 -21.63 0.74 5.66
N ILE A 173 -20.94 -0.36 5.35
CA ILE A 173 -21.22 -1.16 4.16
C ILE A 173 -22.19 -2.27 4.56
N PRO A 174 -23.44 -2.25 4.05
CA PRO A 174 -24.40 -3.29 4.40
C PRO A 174 -23.96 -4.69 3.94
N GLU A 175 -24.37 -5.70 4.64
CA GLU A 175 -24.04 -7.10 4.29
C GLU A 175 -24.44 -7.44 2.87
N LYS A 176 -25.58 -6.90 2.39
CA LYS A 176 -26.02 -7.11 1.02
C LYS A 176 -24.99 -6.57 0.02
N GLU A 177 -24.40 -5.42 0.30
CA GLU A 177 -23.39 -4.83 -0.60
C GLU A 177 -22.07 -5.59 -0.50
N LYS A 178 -21.69 -6.06 0.68
CA LYS A 178 -20.50 -6.93 0.83
C LYS A 178 -20.67 -8.21 0.02
N ALA A 179 -21.83 -8.86 0.12
CA ALA A 179 -22.12 -10.08 -0.65
C ALA A 179 -22.04 -9.82 -2.15
N LYS A 180 -22.59 -8.69 -2.58
CA LYS A 180 -22.53 -8.28 -3.99
C LYS A 180 -21.09 -8.07 -4.46
N LEU A 181 -20.29 -7.38 -3.66
CA LEU A 181 -18.88 -7.17 -3.96
C LEU A 181 -18.13 -8.50 -4.04
N ALA A 182 -18.36 -9.39 -3.07
CA ALA A 182 -17.72 -10.71 -3.05
C ALA A 182 -18.01 -11.47 -4.35
N LEU A 183 -19.29 -11.48 -4.76
CA LEU A 183 -19.72 -12.18 -5.96
C LEU A 183 -19.08 -11.57 -7.22
N PHE A 184 -19.19 -10.27 -7.41
CA PHE A 184 -18.74 -9.62 -8.65
C PHE A 184 -17.22 -9.46 -8.72
N CYS A 185 -16.55 -9.39 -7.58
CA CYS A 185 -15.10 -9.23 -7.52
C CYS A 185 -14.35 -10.55 -7.37
N ASN A 186 -15.08 -11.64 -7.22
CA ASN A 186 -14.52 -13.00 -7.08
C ASN A 186 -13.59 -13.11 -5.88
N VAL A 187 -14.04 -12.58 -4.74
CA VAL A 187 -13.37 -12.75 -3.45
C VAL A 187 -14.33 -13.44 -2.48
N ARG A 188 -13.79 -14.06 -1.45
CA ARG A 188 -14.64 -14.66 -0.43
C ARG A 188 -15.38 -13.56 0.35
N PRO A 189 -16.60 -13.82 0.83
CA PRO A 189 -17.34 -12.78 1.58
C PRO A 189 -16.60 -12.26 2.81
N ASP A 190 -15.86 -13.10 3.51
CA ASP A 190 -15.09 -12.73 4.69
C ASP A 190 -13.76 -12.02 4.34
N ALA A 191 -13.42 -11.96 3.05
CA ALA A 191 -12.26 -11.21 2.56
C ALA A 191 -12.65 -9.84 1.95
N VAL A 192 -13.92 -9.43 2.09
CA VAL A 192 -14.35 -8.06 1.78
C VAL A 192 -14.27 -7.26 3.07
N ILE A 193 -13.22 -6.48 3.20
CA ILE A 193 -12.86 -5.80 4.44
C ILE A 193 -13.26 -4.32 4.35
N PRO A 194 -14.17 -3.84 5.20
CA PRO A 194 -14.49 -2.41 5.22
C PRO A 194 -13.34 -1.61 5.85
N ALA A 195 -13.05 -0.46 5.27
CA ALA A 195 -12.03 0.48 5.75
C ALA A 195 -12.68 1.84 5.90
N TYR A 196 -13.25 2.09 7.07
CA TYR A 196 -13.97 3.32 7.36
C TYR A 196 -13.02 4.46 7.72
N ASP A 197 -13.48 5.69 7.56
CA ASP A 197 -12.75 6.85 8.02
C ASP A 197 -12.65 6.80 9.55
N LEU A 198 -11.45 7.03 10.06
CA LEU A 198 -11.15 6.95 11.48
C LEU A 198 -10.79 8.33 12.01
N LYS A 199 -10.98 8.55 13.31
CA LYS A 199 -10.64 9.82 13.94
C LYS A 199 -9.13 10.04 14.01
N THR A 200 -8.39 8.96 14.13
CA THR A 200 -6.92 8.99 14.14
C THR A 200 -6.43 7.73 13.43
N ILE A 201 -5.27 7.84 12.79
CA ILE A 201 -4.64 6.68 12.14
C ILE A 201 -4.30 5.57 13.15
N TYR A 202 -4.15 5.94 14.42
CA TYR A 202 -3.79 4.97 15.47
C TYR A 202 -4.94 4.05 15.86
N ASP A 203 -6.15 4.35 15.41
CA ASP A 203 -7.29 3.42 15.53
C ASP A 203 -7.24 2.30 14.47
N ALA A 204 -6.43 2.45 13.43
CA ALA A 204 -6.47 1.55 12.27
C ALA A 204 -6.14 0.09 12.63
N PRO A 205 -5.11 -0.21 13.46
CA PRO A 205 -4.85 -1.62 13.78
C PRO A 205 -6.05 -2.31 14.43
N LEU A 206 -6.73 -1.62 15.35
CA LEU A 206 -7.90 -2.18 16.03
C LEU A 206 -9.09 -2.30 15.06
N ALA A 207 -9.30 -1.28 14.24
CA ALA A 207 -10.42 -1.27 13.29
C ALA A 207 -10.28 -2.40 12.27
N TYR A 208 -9.08 -2.60 11.74
CA TYR A 208 -8.86 -3.65 10.72
C TYR A 208 -8.87 -5.05 11.33
N HIS A 209 -8.36 -5.21 12.55
CA HIS A 209 -8.49 -6.46 13.29
C HIS A 209 -9.96 -6.81 13.49
N ASN A 210 -10.76 -5.85 13.99
CA ASN A 210 -12.17 -6.06 14.23
C ASN A 210 -12.95 -6.34 12.93
N ALA A 211 -12.47 -5.81 11.81
CA ALA A 211 -13.05 -6.09 10.49
C ALA A 211 -12.61 -7.45 9.93
N GLY A 212 -11.65 -8.14 10.58
CA GLY A 212 -11.19 -9.46 10.17
C GLY A 212 -10.08 -9.46 9.13
N MET A 213 -9.39 -8.33 8.93
CA MET A 213 -8.35 -8.25 7.89
C MET A 213 -7.20 -9.22 8.16
N ASP A 214 -6.71 -9.25 9.39
CA ASP A 214 -5.61 -10.14 9.76
C ASP A 214 -5.98 -11.61 9.56
N ARG A 215 -7.20 -11.99 9.95
CA ARG A 215 -7.69 -13.35 9.74
C ARG A 215 -7.77 -13.69 8.25
N ALA A 216 -8.28 -12.76 7.44
CA ALA A 216 -8.38 -12.97 5.99
C ALA A 216 -7.00 -13.15 5.36
N VAL A 217 -6.00 -12.38 5.81
CA VAL A 217 -4.62 -12.50 5.34
C VAL A 217 -4.04 -13.87 5.71
N LEU A 218 -4.14 -14.25 7.00
CA LEU A 218 -3.60 -15.52 7.47
C LEU A 218 -4.29 -16.72 6.78
N GLU A 219 -5.59 -16.60 6.52
CA GLU A 219 -6.33 -17.64 5.81
C GLU A 219 -5.91 -17.73 4.34
N ALA A 220 -5.69 -16.58 3.70
CA ALA A 220 -5.22 -16.56 2.30
C ALA A 220 -3.84 -17.21 2.17
N PHE A 221 -2.99 -17.05 3.18
CA PHE A 221 -1.69 -17.74 3.23
C PHE A 221 -1.79 -19.20 3.70
N GLY A 222 -2.95 -19.60 4.23
CA GLY A 222 -3.14 -20.97 4.73
C GLY A 222 -2.48 -21.26 6.07
N ILE A 223 -2.25 -20.23 6.88
CA ILE A 223 -1.53 -20.35 8.16
C ILE A 223 -2.37 -19.89 9.35
N LEU A 224 -3.67 -19.63 9.15
CA LEU A 224 -4.53 -19.13 10.23
C LEU A 224 -4.51 -20.03 11.47
N GLU A 225 -4.62 -21.35 11.25
CA GLU A 225 -4.71 -22.30 12.36
C GLU A 225 -3.42 -22.45 13.16
N THR A 226 -2.29 -22.04 12.59
CA THR A 226 -0.98 -22.16 13.25
C THR A 226 -0.45 -20.82 13.75
N SER A 227 -1.13 -19.73 13.44
CA SER A 227 -0.72 -18.38 13.84
C SER A 227 -1.22 -18.05 15.25
N PRO A 228 -0.43 -17.37 16.06
CA PRO A 228 -0.90 -16.95 17.39
C PRO A 228 -1.95 -15.84 17.28
N GLU A 229 -2.73 -15.67 18.34
CA GLU A 229 -3.65 -14.53 18.42
C GLU A 229 -2.83 -13.23 18.46
N PRO A 230 -3.28 -12.18 17.78
CA PRO A 230 -2.54 -10.94 17.78
C PRO A 230 -2.58 -10.23 19.14
N ASN A 231 -1.48 -9.60 19.52
CA ASN A 231 -1.42 -8.77 20.70
C ASN A 231 -1.51 -7.31 20.28
N LEU A 232 -2.66 -6.70 20.47
CA LEU A 232 -2.91 -5.32 20.08
C LEU A 232 -2.88 -4.34 21.26
N SER A 233 -2.39 -4.77 22.43
CA SER A 233 -2.42 -3.95 23.65
C SER A 233 -1.73 -2.60 23.50
N ILE A 234 -0.64 -2.54 22.71
CA ILE A 234 0.05 -1.28 22.47
C ILE A 234 -0.86 -0.30 21.71
N TRP A 235 -1.60 -0.82 20.73
CA TRP A 235 -2.51 0.04 19.94
C TRP A 235 -3.75 0.44 20.73
N GLU A 236 -4.23 -0.43 21.64
CA GLU A 236 -5.31 -0.08 22.56
C GLU A 236 -4.89 1.09 23.45
N ASP A 237 -3.67 1.03 24.01
CA ASP A 237 -3.15 2.10 24.87
C ASP A 237 -2.99 3.41 24.08
N VAL A 238 -2.41 3.35 22.87
CA VAL A 238 -2.22 4.55 22.04
C VAL A 238 -3.58 5.16 21.67
N SER A 239 -4.52 4.32 21.21
CA SER A 239 -5.86 4.78 20.84
C SER A 239 -6.56 5.44 22.04
N ASP A 240 -6.50 4.82 23.23
CA ASP A 240 -7.12 5.39 24.43
C ASP A 240 -6.53 6.77 24.77
N ARG A 241 -5.22 6.91 24.70
CA ARG A 241 -4.56 8.21 24.96
C ARG A 241 -4.96 9.27 23.93
N MET A 242 -5.10 8.88 22.66
CA MET A 242 -5.55 9.81 21.62
C MET A 242 -6.98 10.30 21.86
N HIS A 243 -7.85 9.41 22.36
CA HIS A 243 -9.26 9.74 22.59
C HIS A 243 -9.52 10.39 23.94
N LYS A 244 -8.64 10.18 24.91
CA LYS A 244 -8.82 10.68 26.30
C LYS A 244 -7.53 11.32 26.79
N PRO A 245 -7.09 12.45 26.17
CA PRO A 245 -5.85 13.08 26.59
C PRO A 245 -5.99 13.70 27.99
N ASP A 246 -4.90 13.65 28.77
CA ASP A 246 -4.87 14.23 30.13
C ASP A 246 -4.80 15.75 30.11
N GLY A 247 -4.46 16.36 28.97
CA GLY A 247 -4.34 17.81 28.88
C GLY A 247 -3.95 18.25 27.48
N GLU A 248 -3.63 19.53 27.37
CA GLU A 248 -3.30 20.15 26.10
C GLU A 248 -2.02 21.00 26.25
N VAL A 249 -1.13 20.88 25.28
CA VAL A 249 0.03 21.76 25.14
C VAL A 249 0.03 22.37 23.75
N LYS A 250 0.53 23.61 23.64
CA LYS A 250 0.62 24.28 22.35
C LYS A 250 2.05 24.27 21.87
N VAL A 251 2.24 23.74 20.68
CA VAL A 251 3.53 23.69 20.00
C VAL A 251 3.44 24.49 18.71
N ALA A 252 4.42 25.32 18.44
CA ALA A 252 4.46 26.10 17.20
C ALA A 252 5.46 25.47 16.22
N VAL A 253 4.98 25.12 15.04
CA VAL A 253 5.83 24.68 13.95
C VAL A 253 6.12 25.88 13.06
N VAL A 254 7.38 26.30 13.01
CA VAL A 254 7.80 27.47 12.23
C VAL A 254 8.66 26.98 11.08
N GLY A 255 8.19 27.20 9.86
CA GLY A 255 8.92 26.70 8.69
C GLY A 255 8.29 27.16 7.38
N LYS A 256 8.81 26.61 6.29
CA LYS A 256 8.29 26.81 4.93
C LYS A 256 7.17 25.79 4.70
N TYR A 257 6.18 26.12 3.88
CA TYR A 257 5.09 25.23 3.49
C TYR A 257 4.16 24.84 4.65
N THR A 258 4.06 25.66 5.70
CA THR A 258 3.26 25.32 6.88
C THR A 258 1.74 25.41 6.64
N GLN A 259 1.29 25.94 5.49
CA GLN A 259 -0.12 25.93 5.13
C GLN A 259 -0.63 24.53 4.69
N LEU A 260 0.28 23.61 4.43
CA LEU A 260 -0.06 22.26 4.00
C LEU A 260 0.34 21.27 5.09
N GLU A 261 -0.64 20.67 5.74
CA GLU A 261 -0.39 19.72 6.83
C GLU A 261 0.48 18.54 6.37
N ASP A 262 0.23 18.05 5.15
CA ASP A 262 0.95 16.91 4.61
C ASP A 262 2.43 17.20 4.36
N ALA A 263 2.87 18.47 4.37
CA ALA A 263 4.30 18.79 4.23
C ALA A 263 5.12 18.38 5.47
N TYR A 264 4.44 18.23 6.62
CA TYR A 264 5.07 17.91 7.91
C TYR A 264 4.34 16.77 8.63
N LYS A 265 3.83 15.82 7.86
CA LYS A 265 3.00 14.73 8.39
C LYS A 265 3.71 13.93 9.47
N SER A 266 4.98 13.59 9.26
CA SER A 266 5.75 12.82 10.25
C SER A 266 5.90 13.57 11.58
N ILE A 267 6.13 14.89 11.52
CA ILE A 267 6.22 15.72 12.73
C ILE A 267 4.85 15.79 13.43
N SER A 268 3.80 16.01 12.64
CA SER A 268 2.44 16.10 13.17
C SER A 268 2.00 14.79 13.85
N GLU A 269 2.37 13.69 13.28
CA GLU A 269 2.04 12.37 13.85
C GLU A 269 2.95 11.99 15.03
N UNK A 270 3.95 12.54 14.87
CA UNK A 270 4.82 12.25 15.90
C UNK A 270 4.57 12.88 17.08
#